data_e520d562f94680f93bfe81410a5312e6
#
_entry.id   e520d562f94680f93bfe81410a5312e6
#
_cell.length_a   1.000
_cell.length_b   1.000
_cell.length_c   1.000
_cell.angle_alpha   90.00
_cell.angle_beta   90.00
_cell.angle_gamma   90.00
#
_symmetry.space_group_name_H-M   'P 1'
#
loop_
_entity.id
_entity.type
_entity.pdbx_description
1 polymer ?
#
loop_
_entity_poly.entity_id
_entity_poly.type
_entity_poly.pdbx_seq_one_letter_code
_entity_poly.pdbx_strand_id
1 'polypeptide(L)'
;LALYLHQYTEASQYAQSLYGTYPLVTTAEGLERMWREDTSTENILQLEVLRTTMTTVNSFGSYLNSSWEPNSGVYFYAPTYIPEQHIVKLFEDADFRTNIFFVKNANVTISGNKGVGVLIGKFRGNKNFQTNTTTLVYRNRPKMFRISQMYLVDAEAQYRLDPAKGLDPLNQLRTARGL
;
A
#
# COMPACT_ATOMS: atom_id res chain seq x y z
N LEU A 1 -20.23 -5.38 3.99
CA LEU A 1 -21.67 -5.09 3.89
C LEU A 1 -22.29 -4.94 5.30
N ALA A 2 -22.14 -5.90 6.22
CA ALA A 2 -22.72 -5.86 7.56
C ALA A 2 -22.39 -4.54 8.32
N LEU A 3 -21.14 -4.05 8.24
CA LEU A 3 -20.75 -2.79 8.85
C LEU A 3 -21.58 -1.59 8.34
N TYR A 4 -21.80 -1.50 7.03
CA TYR A 4 -22.62 -0.45 6.41
C TYR A 4 -24.11 -0.58 6.72
N LEU A 5 -24.57 -1.80 7.03
CA LEU A 5 -25.93 -2.06 7.47
C LEU A 5 -26.09 -1.88 8.99
N HIS A 6 -25.05 -1.41 9.68
CA HIS A 6 -24.98 -1.24 11.13
C HIS A 6 -25.19 -2.54 11.93
N GLN A 7 -24.96 -3.69 11.30
CA GLN A 7 -24.97 -5.02 11.91
C GLN A 7 -23.58 -5.28 12.53
N TYR A 8 -23.26 -4.56 13.61
CA TYR A 8 -21.90 -4.50 14.16
C TYR A 8 -21.43 -5.84 14.75
N THR A 9 -22.33 -6.59 15.38
CA THR A 9 -22.00 -7.92 15.91
C THR A 9 -21.57 -8.87 14.79
N GLU A 10 -22.36 -8.94 13.74
CA GLU A 10 -22.08 -9.78 12.57
C GLU A 10 -20.81 -9.31 11.83
N ALA A 11 -20.63 -7.98 11.70
CA ALA A 11 -19.44 -7.42 11.07
C ALA A 11 -18.16 -7.84 11.81
N SER A 12 -18.15 -7.76 13.14
CA SER A 12 -17.05 -8.20 13.98
C SER A 12 -16.81 -9.71 13.84
N GLN A 13 -17.85 -10.53 13.95
CA GLN A 13 -17.73 -11.99 13.82
C GLN A 13 -17.17 -12.43 12.47
N TYR A 14 -17.66 -11.84 11.35
CA TYR A 14 -17.15 -12.14 10.02
C TYR A 14 -15.68 -11.71 9.87
N ALA A 15 -15.28 -10.56 10.39
CA ALA A 15 -13.90 -10.12 10.34
C ALA A 15 -12.98 -11.07 11.13
N GLN A 16 -13.35 -11.41 12.36
CA GLN A 16 -12.56 -12.29 13.23
C GLN A 16 -12.43 -13.71 12.70
N SER A 17 -13.44 -14.22 12.00
CA SER A 17 -13.40 -15.58 11.41
C SER A 17 -12.26 -15.77 10.41
N LEU A 18 -11.68 -14.68 9.89
CA LEU A 18 -10.60 -14.71 8.91
C LEU A 18 -9.18 -14.59 9.52
N TYR A 19 -9.05 -14.22 10.79
CA TYR A 19 -7.76 -13.90 11.42
C TYR A 19 -6.78 -15.08 11.40
N GLY A 20 -7.23 -16.29 11.69
CA GLY A 20 -6.40 -17.49 11.69
C GLY A 20 -6.00 -17.96 10.29
N THR A 21 -6.83 -17.67 9.29
CA THR A 21 -6.61 -18.11 7.91
C THR A 21 -5.65 -17.18 7.16
N TYR A 22 -5.72 -15.87 7.45
CA TYR A 22 -4.93 -14.84 6.79
C TYR A 22 -4.12 -14.06 7.84
N PRO A 23 -2.91 -14.53 8.22
CA PRO A 23 -2.12 -13.83 9.23
C PRO A 23 -1.61 -12.47 8.72
N LEU A 24 -1.56 -11.48 9.64
CA LEU A 24 -0.94 -10.19 9.39
C LEU A 24 0.54 -10.35 9.08
N VAL A 25 1.03 -9.57 8.15
CA VAL A 25 2.47 -9.38 7.93
C VAL A 25 3.02 -8.48 9.03
N THR A 26 4.06 -8.94 9.71
CA THR A 26 4.66 -8.28 10.88
C THR A 26 6.07 -7.76 10.62
N THR A 27 6.55 -7.78 9.37
CA THR A 27 7.88 -7.30 9.01
C THR A 27 7.81 -6.31 7.85
N ALA A 28 8.76 -5.38 7.82
CA ALA A 28 8.90 -4.41 6.72
C ALA A 28 9.09 -5.11 5.37
N GLU A 29 9.94 -6.16 5.33
CA GLU A 29 10.19 -6.95 4.12
C GLU A 29 8.92 -7.63 3.61
N GLY A 30 8.16 -8.28 4.50
CA GLY A 30 6.90 -8.93 4.12
C GLY A 30 5.88 -7.92 3.58
N LEU A 31 5.81 -6.72 4.18
CA LEU A 31 4.95 -5.65 3.70
C LEU A 31 5.44 -5.12 2.33
N GLU A 32 6.74 -4.98 2.12
CA GLU A 32 7.30 -4.59 0.84
C GLU A 32 6.96 -5.63 -0.25
N ARG A 33 7.14 -6.91 0.04
CA ARG A 33 6.81 -8.00 -0.89
C ARG A 33 5.34 -7.98 -1.31
N MET A 34 4.44 -7.65 -0.40
CA MET A 34 3.01 -7.48 -0.75
C MET A 34 2.80 -6.45 -1.86
N TRP A 35 3.56 -5.34 -1.85
CA TRP A 35 3.39 -4.24 -2.82
C TRP A 35 4.34 -4.31 -4.01
N ARG A 36 5.48 -5.01 -3.87
CA ARG A 36 6.53 -5.07 -4.89
C ARG A 36 6.62 -6.42 -5.61
N GLU A 37 5.98 -7.46 -5.07
CA GLU A 37 5.99 -8.81 -5.64
C GLU A 37 4.58 -9.41 -5.76
N ASP A 38 3.56 -8.70 -5.28
CA ASP A 38 2.18 -9.17 -5.19
C ASP A 38 2.01 -10.47 -4.38
N THR A 39 2.92 -10.72 -3.43
CA THR A 39 2.95 -11.92 -2.60
C THR A 39 2.75 -11.55 -1.14
N SER A 40 1.69 -12.05 -0.51
CA SER A 40 1.43 -11.82 0.91
C SER A 40 0.42 -12.79 1.47
N THR A 41 0.59 -13.14 2.75
CA THR A 41 -0.40 -13.87 3.56
C THR A 41 -1.64 -13.03 3.89
N GLU A 42 -1.53 -11.70 3.79
CA GLU A 42 -2.67 -10.80 4.04
C GLU A 42 -3.69 -10.72 2.90
N ASN A 43 -3.36 -11.19 1.71
CA ASN A 43 -4.25 -11.08 0.57
C ASN A 43 -5.38 -12.11 0.64
N ILE A 44 -6.61 -11.66 0.91
CA ILE A 44 -7.82 -12.48 0.88
C ILE A 44 -8.28 -12.65 -0.57
N LEU A 45 -8.32 -11.55 -1.31
CA LEU A 45 -8.66 -11.56 -2.73
C LEU A 45 -7.76 -10.59 -3.49
N GLN A 46 -7.06 -11.11 -4.49
CA GLN A 46 -6.23 -10.38 -5.41
C GLN A 46 -6.61 -10.77 -6.84
N LEU A 47 -6.77 -9.77 -7.70
CA LEU A 47 -7.07 -10.03 -9.11
C LEU A 47 -5.82 -10.49 -9.82
N GLU A 48 -5.94 -11.55 -10.63
CA GLU A 48 -4.87 -11.95 -11.52
C GLU A 48 -4.75 -10.95 -12.66
N VAL A 49 -3.52 -10.56 -12.94
CA VAL A 49 -3.22 -9.70 -14.08
C VAL A 49 -2.13 -10.34 -14.91
N LEU A 50 -2.46 -10.67 -16.13
CA LEU A 50 -1.53 -11.26 -17.08
C LEU A 50 -0.52 -10.20 -17.53
N ARG A 51 0.75 -10.57 -17.55
CA ARG A 51 1.85 -9.72 -18.00
C ARG A 51 1.63 -9.15 -19.40
N THR A 52 0.95 -9.90 -20.26
CA THR A 52 0.68 -9.54 -21.66
C THR A 52 -0.44 -8.52 -21.85
N THR A 53 -1.34 -8.40 -20.88
CA THR A 53 -2.54 -7.55 -21.00
C THR A 53 -2.41 -6.22 -20.28
N MET A 54 -1.44 -6.07 -19.40
CA MET A 54 -1.21 -4.82 -18.66
C MET A 54 -0.23 -3.91 -19.40
N THR A 55 -0.70 -2.75 -19.79
CA THR A 55 0.17 -1.66 -20.25
C THR A 55 0.56 -0.76 -19.09
N THR A 56 1.67 -0.04 -19.20
CA THR A 56 2.12 0.92 -18.17
C THR A 56 1.12 2.05 -17.94
N VAL A 57 0.35 2.42 -18.95
CA VAL A 57 -0.64 3.52 -18.90
C VAL A 57 -1.84 3.18 -18.01
N ASN A 58 -2.17 1.91 -17.85
CA ASN A 58 -3.35 1.45 -17.13
C ASN A 58 -3.01 0.89 -15.73
N SER A 59 -1.82 1.16 -15.22
CA SER A 59 -1.39 0.71 -13.90
C SER A 59 -1.60 1.78 -12.84
N PHE A 60 -1.86 1.36 -11.61
CA PHE A 60 -2.00 2.27 -10.46
C PHE A 60 -0.78 3.16 -10.22
N GLY A 61 0.40 2.74 -10.66
CA GLY A 61 1.63 3.50 -10.49
C GLY A 61 1.95 4.44 -11.65
N SER A 62 1.13 4.47 -12.71
CA SER A 62 1.38 5.32 -13.89
C SER A 62 1.44 6.82 -13.56
N TYR A 63 0.80 7.23 -12.46
CA TYR A 63 0.87 8.62 -11.97
C TYR A 63 2.28 9.04 -11.52
N LEU A 64 3.18 8.10 -11.26
CA LEU A 64 4.56 8.42 -10.90
C LEU A 64 5.35 8.93 -12.09
N ASN A 65 5.07 8.46 -13.31
CA ASN A 65 5.84 8.70 -14.51
C ASN A 65 7.36 8.84 -14.22
N SER A 66 8.17 8.04 -14.82
CA SER A 66 9.62 8.12 -14.59
C SER A 66 10.39 8.00 -15.90
N SER A 67 11.54 8.62 -15.94
CA SER A 67 12.54 8.46 -16.97
C SER A 67 13.89 8.15 -16.34
N TRP A 68 14.64 7.27 -17.00
CA TRP A 68 16.04 7.03 -16.69
C TRP A 68 16.90 8.04 -17.44
N GLU A 69 17.80 8.73 -16.74
CA GLU A 69 18.75 9.64 -17.34
C GLU A 69 20.14 8.99 -17.37
N PRO A 70 20.61 8.52 -18.53
CA PRO A 70 21.85 7.73 -18.64
C PRO A 70 23.10 8.47 -18.13
N ASN A 71 23.15 9.79 -18.33
CA ASN A 71 24.31 10.60 -17.95
C ASN A 71 24.47 10.75 -16.43
N SER A 72 23.38 10.76 -15.68
CA SER A 72 23.41 10.88 -14.22
C SER A 72 23.26 9.53 -13.52
N GLY A 73 22.80 8.48 -14.23
CA GLY A 73 22.54 7.18 -13.67
C GLY A 73 21.36 7.16 -12.68
N VAL A 74 20.45 8.12 -12.75
CA VAL A 74 19.33 8.24 -11.80
C VAL A 74 17.98 8.28 -12.52
N TYR A 75 16.93 7.89 -11.78
CA TYR A 75 15.57 8.09 -12.24
C TYR A 75 15.09 9.49 -11.85
N PHE A 76 14.48 10.16 -12.82
CA PHE A 76 13.67 11.35 -12.59
C PHE A 76 12.20 11.01 -12.71
N TYR A 77 11.41 11.57 -11.81
CA TYR A 77 9.97 11.38 -11.75
C TYR A 77 9.26 12.66 -12.15
N ALA A 78 8.26 12.55 -13.03
CA ALA A 78 7.31 13.62 -13.35
C ALA A 78 5.92 13.21 -12.82
N PRO A 79 5.69 13.30 -11.50
CA PRO A 79 4.47 12.76 -10.89
C PRO A 79 3.24 13.58 -11.25
N THR A 80 2.11 12.91 -11.50
CA THR A 80 0.81 13.56 -11.64
C THR A 80 0.27 14.03 -10.28
N TYR A 81 0.56 13.24 -9.22
CA TYR A 81 0.12 13.52 -7.85
C TYR A 81 1.30 13.38 -6.89
N ILE A 82 1.37 14.26 -5.92
CA ILE A 82 2.30 14.18 -4.79
C ILE A 82 1.51 14.12 -3.49
N PRO A 83 2.02 13.43 -2.45
CA PRO A 83 1.35 13.43 -1.17
C PRO A 83 1.46 14.80 -0.50
N GLU A 84 0.40 15.24 0.14
CA GLU A 84 0.48 16.43 0.98
C GLU A 84 1.39 16.17 2.19
N GLN A 85 2.16 17.17 2.57
CA GLN A 85 3.18 17.03 3.62
C GLN A 85 2.58 16.64 4.97
N HIS A 86 1.37 17.10 5.31
CA HIS A 86 0.72 16.74 6.56
C HIS A 86 0.40 15.24 6.62
N ILE A 87 0.02 14.62 5.49
CA ILE A 87 -0.20 13.17 5.43
C ILE A 87 1.10 12.40 5.66
N VAL A 88 2.20 12.84 5.05
CA VAL A 88 3.50 12.18 5.24
C VAL A 88 3.95 12.24 6.71
N LYS A 89 3.68 13.36 7.39
CA LYS A 89 4.02 13.56 8.80
C LYS A 89 3.21 12.72 9.79
N LEU A 90 2.08 12.13 9.36
CA LEU A 90 1.30 11.20 10.19
C LEU A 90 1.96 9.82 10.32
N PHE A 91 2.95 9.53 9.48
CA PHE A 91 3.67 8.26 9.51
C PHE A 91 4.94 8.42 10.34
N GLU A 92 5.02 7.68 11.43
CA GLU A 92 6.19 7.62 12.30
C GLU A 92 7.35 6.88 11.61
N ASP A 93 8.59 7.13 12.03
CA ASP A 93 9.76 6.46 11.44
C ASP A 93 9.78 4.95 11.73
N ALA A 94 9.19 4.52 12.84
CA ALA A 94 9.03 3.10 13.19
C ALA A 94 8.00 2.37 12.30
N ASP A 95 7.08 3.10 11.69
CA ASP A 95 6.03 2.53 10.85
C ASP A 95 6.63 1.97 9.56
N PHE A 96 6.53 0.67 9.36
CA PHE A 96 7.03 -0.03 8.17
C PHE A 96 6.45 0.54 6.87
N ARG A 97 5.25 1.12 6.91
CA ARG A 97 4.59 1.74 5.75
C ARG A 97 5.32 2.97 5.25
N THR A 98 6.03 3.68 6.12
CA THR A 98 6.68 4.95 5.78
C THR A 98 7.61 4.83 4.57
N ASN A 99 8.49 3.83 4.56
CA ASN A 99 9.46 3.64 3.48
C ASN A 99 8.90 2.86 2.29
N ILE A 100 7.74 2.22 2.44
CA ILE A 100 7.08 1.45 1.39
C ILE A 100 6.06 2.30 0.64
N PHE A 101 5.31 3.14 1.37
CA PHE A 101 4.26 3.98 0.79
C PHE A 101 4.77 5.29 0.23
N PHE A 102 5.97 5.73 0.66
CA PHE A 102 6.57 6.95 0.17
C PHE A 102 7.97 6.70 -0.40
N VAL A 103 8.31 7.42 -1.46
CA VAL A 103 9.67 7.55 -1.96
C VAL A 103 10.18 8.90 -1.50
N LYS A 104 11.00 8.90 -0.45
CA LYS A 104 11.63 10.11 0.09
C LYS A 104 12.84 10.48 -0.77
N ASN A 105 13.17 11.76 -0.84
CA ASN A 105 14.31 12.30 -1.57
C ASN A 105 14.34 11.90 -3.05
N ALA A 106 13.16 11.79 -3.67
CA ALA A 106 13.05 11.46 -5.08
C ALA A 106 13.43 12.67 -5.95
N ASN A 107 14.21 12.45 -7.02
CA ASN A 107 14.44 13.47 -8.04
C ASN A 107 13.15 13.68 -8.83
N VAL A 108 12.58 14.87 -8.78
CA VAL A 108 11.31 15.19 -9.42
C VAL A 108 11.49 16.32 -10.43
N THR A 109 10.66 16.28 -11.48
CA THR A 109 10.52 17.37 -12.44
C THR A 109 9.05 17.78 -12.48
N ILE A 110 8.77 19.02 -12.08
CA ILE A 110 7.40 19.57 -12.05
C ILE A 110 7.40 20.84 -12.89
N SER A 111 6.59 20.89 -13.93
CA SER A 111 6.52 22.03 -14.86
C SER A 111 7.91 22.46 -15.39
N GLY A 112 8.77 21.50 -15.70
CA GLY A 112 10.13 21.72 -16.19
C GLY A 112 11.18 22.03 -15.13
N ASN A 113 10.79 22.28 -13.89
CA ASN A 113 11.71 22.54 -12.77
C ASN A 113 12.13 21.23 -12.10
N LYS A 114 13.44 21.03 -11.95
CA LYS A 114 14.03 19.89 -11.25
C LYS A 114 14.17 20.20 -9.75
N GLY A 115 13.89 19.21 -8.91
CA GLY A 115 14.01 19.33 -7.46
C GLY A 115 14.00 17.97 -6.77
N VAL A 116 13.91 17.99 -5.46
CA VAL A 116 13.80 16.79 -4.62
C VAL A 116 12.48 16.83 -3.89
N GLY A 117 11.76 15.71 -3.85
CA GLY A 117 10.45 15.65 -3.23
C GLY A 117 10.11 14.29 -2.65
N VAL A 118 8.90 14.19 -2.10
CA VAL A 118 8.32 12.94 -1.62
C VAL A 118 7.22 12.50 -2.59
N LEU A 119 7.24 11.22 -2.97
CA LEU A 119 6.28 10.63 -3.88
C LEU A 119 5.48 9.54 -3.21
N ILE A 120 4.29 9.24 -3.75
CA ILE A 120 3.51 8.06 -3.34
C ILE A 120 4.18 6.83 -3.94
N GLY A 121 4.83 6.01 -3.10
CA GLY A 121 5.60 4.84 -3.52
C GLY A 121 4.83 3.52 -3.53
N LYS A 122 3.62 3.48 -2.97
CA LYS A 122 2.87 2.24 -2.71
C LYS A 122 2.68 1.35 -3.95
N PHE A 123 2.47 1.94 -5.12
CA PHE A 123 2.20 1.23 -6.37
C PHE A 123 3.32 1.39 -7.39
N ARG A 124 4.57 1.31 -6.96
CA ARG A 124 5.75 1.40 -7.86
C ARG A 124 5.93 0.22 -8.81
N GLY A 125 4.96 -0.66 -8.87
CA GLY A 125 4.95 -1.84 -9.74
C GLY A 125 5.63 -3.06 -9.12
N ASN A 126 5.25 -4.23 -9.64
CA ASN A 126 5.85 -5.49 -9.27
C ASN A 126 7.21 -5.64 -9.96
N LYS A 127 8.27 -5.81 -9.18
CA LYS A 127 9.65 -5.95 -9.70
C LYS A 127 9.82 -7.12 -10.66
N ASN A 128 9.01 -8.18 -10.54
CA ASN A 128 9.03 -9.33 -11.44
C ASN A 128 8.47 -9.01 -12.83
N PHE A 129 7.76 -7.90 -13.00
CA PHE A 129 7.24 -7.43 -14.29
C PHE A 129 8.14 -6.37 -14.94
N GLN A 130 9.17 -5.92 -14.24
CA GLN A 130 10.14 -4.99 -14.78
C GLN A 130 11.13 -5.73 -15.69
N THR A 131 11.22 -5.31 -16.95
CA THR A 131 12.01 -6.00 -17.97
C THR A 131 13.36 -5.35 -18.25
N ASN A 132 13.55 -4.10 -17.84
CA ASN A 132 14.81 -3.35 -17.99
C ASN A 132 14.94 -2.26 -16.94
N THR A 133 16.13 -1.67 -16.82
CA THR A 133 16.43 -0.60 -15.86
C THR A 133 16.08 0.79 -16.37
N THR A 134 15.81 0.95 -17.67
CA THR A 134 15.55 2.26 -18.27
C THR A 134 14.09 2.69 -18.21
N THR A 135 13.16 1.74 -17.97
CA THR A 135 11.73 2.01 -17.86
C THR A 135 11.16 1.27 -16.68
N LEU A 136 10.63 2.00 -15.72
CA LEU A 136 9.87 1.41 -14.62
C LEU A 136 8.49 0.98 -15.13
N VAL A 137 8.13 -0.25 -14.82
CA VAL A 137 6.83 -0.81 -15.17
C VAL A 137 5.98 -0.87 -13.91
N TYR A 138 5.01 0.03 -13.81
CA TYR A 138 4.16 0.20 -12.63
C TYR A 138 2.98 -0.79 -12.59
N ARG A 139 3.25 -2.06 -12.89
CA ARG A 139 2.23 -3.12 -12.88
C ARG A 139 2.15 -3.75 -11.51
N ASN A 140 0.94 -3.80 -10.96
CA ASN A 140 0.63 -4.51 -9.72
C ASN A 140 -0.71 -5.24 -9.89
N ARG A 141 -0.83 -6.38 -9.23
CA ARG A 141 -2.11 -7.06 -9.08
C ARG A 141 -3.00 -6.28 -8.13
N PRO A 142 -4.22 -5.89 -8.51
CA PRO A 142 -5.13 -5.20 -7.61
C PRO A 142 -5.50 -6.08 -6.41
N LYS A 143 -5.26 -5.58 -5.21
CA LYS A 143 -5.61 -6.22 -3.95
C LYS A 143 -6.99 -5.73 -3.52
N MET A 144 -8.01 -6.56 -3.76
CA MET A 144 -9.40 -6.21 -3.50
C MET A 144 -9.73 -6.27 -2.01
N PHE A 145 -9.31 -7.36 -1.35
CA PHE A 145 -9.51 -7.54 0.08
C PHE A 145 -8.24 -8.06 0.75
N ARG A 146 -7.93 -7.49 1.90
CA ARG A 146 -6.80 -7.89 2.75
C ARG A 146 -7.26 -8.04 4.19
N ILE A 147 -6.59 -8.91 4.94
CA ILE A 147 -6.90 -9.12 6.35
C ILE A 147 -6.77 -7.83 7.18
N SER A 148 -5.81 -6.96 6.85
CA SER A 148 -5.67 -5.66 7.54
C SER A 148 -6.91 -4.78 7.45
N GLN A 149 -7.74 -4.92 6.40
CA GLN A 149 -9.02 -4.25 6.29
C GLN A 149 -10.05 -4.87 7.25
N MET A 150 -9.97 -6.19 7.45
CA MET A 150 -10.86 -6.88 8.40
C MET A 150 -10.56 -6.46 9.84
N TYR A 151 -9.30 -6.25 10.21
CA TYR A 151 -8.95 -5.65 11.50
C TYR A 151 -9.55 -4.25 11.70
N LEU A 152 -9.60 -3.44 10.66
CA LEU A 152 -10.24 -2.11 10.73
C LEU A 152 -11.77 -2.21 10.81
N VAL A 153 -12.37 -3.15 10.08
CA VAL A 153 -13.83 -3.44 10.16
C VAL A 153 -14.19 -3.89 11.55
N ASP A 154 -13.39 -4.80 12.15
CA ASP A 154 -13.61 -5.29 13.51
C ASP A 154 -13.44 -4.17 14.54
N ALA A 155 -12.38 -3.36 14.42
CA ALA A 155 -12.15 -2.22 15.29
C ALA A 155 -13.32 -1.24 15.30
N GLU A 156 -13.84 -0.88 14.12
CA GLU A 156 -14.98 0.01 14.01
C GLU A 156 -16.26 -0.66 14.56
N ALA A 157 -16.52 -1.92 14.22
CA ALA A 157 -17.69 -2.64 14.69
C ALA A 157 -17.70 -2.76 16.23
N GLN A 158 -16.57 -3.17 16.82
CA GLN A 158 -16.43 -3.26 18.27
C GLN A 158 -16.54 -1.90 18.95
N TYR A 159 -15.94 -0.85 18.39
CA TYR A 159 -16.07 0.51 18.92
C TYR A 159 -17.53 1.00 18.94
N ARG A 160 -18.31 0.67 17.91
CA ARG A 160 -19.73 1.02 17.86
C ARG A 160 -20.59 0.29 18.89
N LEU A 161 -20.17 -0.93 19.27
CA LEU A 161 -20.83 -1.72 20.33
C LEU A 161 -20.36 -1.29 21.72
N ASP A 162 -19.04 -1.10 21.88
CA ASP A 162 -18.38 -0.71 23.12
C ASP A 162 -17.06 0.00 22.77
N PRO A 163 -16.97 1.32 22.99
CA PRO A 163 -15.77 2.09 22.60
C PRO A 163 -14.44 1.57 23.18
N ALA A 164 -14.46 0.91 24.33
CA ALA A 164 -13.26 0.35 24.93
C ALA A 164 -12.69 -0.83 24.14
N LYS A 165 -13.53 -1.60 23.48
CA LYS A 165 -13.14 -2.84 22.75
C LYS A 165 -12.56 -2.55 21.36
N GLY A 166 -12.90 -1.43 20.75
CA GLY A 166 -12.42 -1.09 19.40
C GLY A 166 -10.90 -0.88 19.31
N LEU A 167 -10.22 -0.65 20.44
CA LEU A 167 -8.78 -0.45 20.47
C LEU A 167 -7.98 -1.74 20.26
N ASP A 168 -8.49 -2.89 20.68
CA ASP A 168 -7.73 -4.14 20.62
C ASP A 168 -7.36 -4.57 19.19
N PRO A 169 -8.30 -4.73 18.24
CA PRO A 169 -7.95 -5.08 16.87
C PRO A 169 -7.15 -3.97 16.16
N LEU A 170 -7.41 -2.70 16.50
CA LEU A 170 -6.61 -1.59 15.97
C LEU A 170 -5.15 -1.66 16.43
N ASN A 171 -4.90 -1.92 17.71
CA ASN A 171 -3.56 -2.02 18.27
C ASN A 171 -2.82 -3.27 17.75
N GLN A 172 -3.52 -4.39 17.55
CA GLN A 172 -2.93 -5.55 16.89
C GLN A 172 -2.42 -5.20 15.48
N LEU A 173 -3.23 -4.48 14.71
CA LEU A 173 -2.81 -4.02 13.38
C LEU A 173 -1.66 -3.02 13.45
N ARG A 174 -1.65 -2.09 14.40
CA ARG A 174 -0.56 -1.13 14.61
C ARG A 174 0.75 -1.84 14.95
N THR A 175 0.71 -2.76 15.91
CA THR A 175 1.87 -3.57 16.30
C THR A 175 2.44 -4.34 15.11
N ALA A 176 1.58 -4.90 14.25
CA ALA A 176 2.01 -5.56 13.02
C ALA A 176 2.63 -4.59 11.99
N ARG A 177 2.56 -3.27 12.20
CA ARG A 177 3.18 -2.23 11.35
C ARG A 177 4.41 -1.60 12.01
N GLY A 178 4.83 -2.08 13.18
CA GLY A 178 5.98 -1.56 13.93
C GLY A 178 5.64 -0.41 14.88
N LEU A 179 4.35 -0.22 15.22
CA LEU A 179 3.85 0.84 16.10
C LEU A 179 3.43 0.30 17.46
#